data_c81d0377cc85db3705f9bc173eb69d91
#
_entry.id   c81d0377cc85db3705f9bc173eb69d91
#
_cell.length_a   1.000
_cell.length_b   1.000
_cell.length_c   1.000
_cell.angle_alpha   90.00
_cell.angle_beta   90.00
_cell.angle_gamma   90.00
#
_symmetry.space_group_name_H-M   'P 1'
#
loop_
_entity.id
_entity.type
_entity.pdbx_description
1 polymer ?
#
loop_
_entity_poly.entity_id
_entity_poly.type
_entity_poly.pdbx_seq_one_letter_code
_entity_poly.pdbx_strand_id
1 'polypeptide(L)'
;MRKARKNYFIYLMMLLIFGGLIYTAIAGGERFLHLSSIKPATAGDDAFTMFKTILLDNLEHPFSILLIQIIVVLIAVRIFASAFRYIGQPGVIGEIVAGIVLGPSLLGSLYPEFFGFLFQPDSLTNLELISQLGLVLFMFVIGMEVDFGVLKNKINETLVISHAGILVPFFLGMLASYWVYEEYASQQTAFLPFALFIGISMSITAFPVLARIIQERNMTRKPVGILTIASAANDDVTAWCLLAVVIAITKAGTLGGALYTVLLTFVYIAVMFVVVRPFLKKIGTLYSNKEVINKTFVSFIFLVLIVSAAITEILGIHALFGAFMAGVVMPSNFGFRKVMMEKVEDIALVFFLPLFFAFTGLRTQIGLINTPELWCVCLLLITVAVVGKFGGCAVASRLVGESWKDSFTIGTLMNTRGLMELVALNIGYELGVLPPSIFVILILSL
;
A
#
# COMPACT_ATOMS: atom_id res chain seq x y z
N MET A 1 -46.29 24.52 24.11
CA MET A 1 -46.12 25.64 23.15
C MET A 1 -45.53 26.92 23.75
N ARG A 2 -46.02 27.45 24.87
CA ARG A 2 -45.51 28.70 25.50
C ARG A 2 -44.01 28.65 25.88
N LYS A 3 -43.47 27.54 26.39
CA LYS A 3 -42.07 27.37 26.80
C LYS A 3 -41.09 27.36 25.63
N ALA A 4 -41.48 26.74 24.50
CA ALA A 4 -40.68 26.73 23.26
C ALA A 4 -40.58 28.14 22.63
N ARG A 5 -41.68 28.90 22.63
CA ARG A 5 -41.74 30.28 22.12
C ARG A 5 -40.87 31.24 22.94
N LYS A 6 -40.81 31.04 24.27
CA LYS A 6 -39.93 31.81 25.18
C LYS A 6 -38.45 31.53 24.91
N ASN A 7 -38.09 30.24 24.70
CA ASN A 7 -36.70 29.88 24.41
C ASN A 7 -36.25 30.40 23.03
N TYR A 8 -37.14 30.39 22.03
CA TYR A 8 -36.87 30.99 20.70
C TYR A 8 -36.63 32.49 20.80
N PHE A 9 -37.45 33.19 21.59
CA PHE A 9 -37.28 34.64 21.78
C PHE A 9 -35.98 34.98 22.49
N ILE A 10 -35.62 34.22 23.56
CA ILE A 10 -34.34 34.38 24.28
C ILE A 10 -33.15 34.12 23.33
N TYR A 11 -33.24 33.08 22.49
CA TYR A 11 -32.19 32.76 21.49
C TYR A 11 -32.03 33.86 20.46
N LEU A 12 -33.12 34.37 19.92
CA LEU A 12 -33.10 35.49 18.96
C LEU A 12 -32.51 36.76 19.58
N MET A 13 -32.91 37.08 20.82
CA MET A 13 -32.38 38.21 21.55
C MET A 13 -30.89 38.08 21.86
N MET A 14 -30.44 36.87 22.19
CA MET A 14 -29.03 36.56 22.38
C MET A 14 -28.23 36.76 21.10
N LEU A 15 -28.74 36.25 19.94
CA LEU A 15 -28.11 36.47 18.65
C LEU A 15 -28.00 37.98 18.27
N LEU A 16 -29.06 38.79 18.53
CA LEU A 16 -29.04 40.20 18.25
C LEU A 16 -28.06 40.95 19.17
N ILE A 17 -28.05 40.66 20.47
CA ILE A 17 -27.16 41.31 21.43
C ILE A 17 -25.70 40.98 21.13
N PHE A 18 -25.38 39.66 20.98
CA PHE A 18 -24.01 39.25 20.70
C PHE A 18 -23.58 39.62 19.29
N GLY A 19 -24.46 39.58 18.30
CA GLY A 19 -24.18 40.06 16.93
C GLY A 19 -23.85 41.57 16.96
N GLY A 20 -24.59 42.39 17.71
CA GLY A 20 -24.28 43.78 17.94
C GLY A 20 -22.96 44.01 18.66
N LEU A 21 -22.67 43.25 19.70
CA LEU A 21 -21.39 43.33 20.42
C LEU A 21 -20.20 42.89 19.54
N ILE A 22 -20.37 41.84 18.72
CA ILE A 22 -19.35 41.40 17.75
C ILE A 22 -19.13 42.51 16.69
N TYR A 23 -20.20 43.08 16.16
CA TYR A 23 -20.09 44.20 15.19
C TYR A 23 -19.34 45.39 15.78
N THR A 24 -19.64 45.79 17.01
CA THR A 24 -18.93 46.92 17.67
C THR A 24 -17.47 46.56 18.00
N ALA A 25 -17.18 45.31 18.31
CA ALA A 25 -15.81 44.84 18.51
C ALA A 25 -15.00 44.85 17.19
N ILE A 26 -15.62 44.43 16.07
CA ILE A 26 -15.00 44.46 14.73
C ILE A 26 -14.77 45.90 14.30
N ALA A 27 -15.79 46.79 14.41
CA ALA A 27 -15.68 48.21 14.06
C ALA A 27 -14.66 48.96 14.94
N GLY A 28 -14.51 48.54 16.20
CA GLY A 28 -13.46 49.08 17.07
C GLY A 28 -12.08 48.58 16.72
N GLY A 29 -11.98 47.29 16.23
CA GLY A 29 -10.74 46.65 15.79
C GLY A 29 -10.21 47.21 14.46
N GLU A 30 -11.05 47.73 13.59
CA GLU A 30 -10.61 48.37 12.34
C GLU A 30 -9.63 49.53 12.56
N ARG A 31 -9.62 50.15 13.74
CA ARG A 31 -8.64 51.17 14.13
C ARG A 31 -7.21 50.63 14.29
N PHE A 32 -7.02 49.32 14.42
CA PHE A 32 -5.71 48.67 14.51
C PHE A 32 -5.19 48.16 13.18
N LEU A 33 -5.95 48.31 12.07
CA LEU A 33 -5.59 47.82 10.74
C LEU A 33 -4.37 48.51 10.08
N HIS A 34 -3.84 49.57 10.70
CA HIS A 34 -2.64 50.25 10.18
C HIS A 34 -1.33 49.48 10.32
N LEU A 35 -1.34 48.27 10.90
CA LEU A 35 -0.14 47.46 11.18
C LEU A 35 -0.07 46.15 10.44
N SER A 36 -1.07 45.75 9.66
CA SER A 36 -1.02 44.55 8.88
C SER A 36 -0.89 44.83 7.38
N SER A 37 0.07 44.17 6.74
CA SER A 37 0.36 44.20 5.32
C SER A 37 -0.70 43.52 4.43
N ILE A 38 -1.95 43.49 4.86
CA ILE A 38 -3.05 43.06 4.01
C ILE A 38 -3.31 44.24 3.04
N LYS A 39 -2.96 44.03 1.76
CA LYS A 39 -3.32 44.98 0.69
C LYS A 39 -4.82 45.27 0.78
N PRO A 40 -5.25 46.50 1.06
CA PRO A 40 -6.66 46.80 0.98
C PRO A 40 -7.13 46.52 -0.44
N ALA A 41 -8.30 45.89 -0.57
CA ALA A 41 -8.96 45.75 -1.87
C ALA A 41 -8.98 47.12 -2.54
N THR A 42 -8.47 47.20 -3.76
CA THR A 42 -8.50 48.43 -4.54
C THR A 42 -9.96 48.88 -4.66
N ALA A 43 -10.24 50.12 -4.27
CA ALA A 43 -11.58 50.69 -4.32
C ALA A 43 -12.02 50.73 -5.78
N GLY A 44 -12.71 49.70 -6.25
CA GLY A 44 -13.14 49.53 -7.64
C GLY A 44 -13.47 48.07 -8.01
N ASP A 45 -13.04 47.09 -7.23
CA ASP A 45 -13.37 45.69 -7.53
C ASP A 45 -14.80 45.37 -7.08
N ASP A 46 -15.61 44.88 -8.04
CA ASP A 46 -16.97 44.44 -7.77
C ASP A 46 -16.93 43.31 -6.75
N ALA A 47 -17.82 43.30 -5.77
CA ALA A 47 -17.88 42.30 -4.69
C ALA A 47 -17.85 40.85 -5.21
N PHE A 48 -18.36 40.63 -6.41
CA PHE A 48 -18.32 39.33 -7.09
C PHE A 48 -16.92 38.96 -7.56
N THR A 49 -16.15 39.93 -8.07
CA THR A 49 -14.75 39.71 -8.50
C THR A 49 -13.88 39.36 -7.30
N MET A 50 -14.09 40.05 -6.17
CA MET A 50 -13.39 39.74 -4.92
C MET A 50 -13.75 38.35 -4.38
N PHE A 51 -15.03 37.98 -4.39
CA PHE A 51 -15.48 36.64 -4.01
C PHE A 51 -14.87 35.54 -4.91
N LYS A 52 -14.85 35.79 -6.25
CA LYS A 52 -14.24 34.87 -7.20
C LYS A 52 -12.74 34.69 -6.95
N THR A 53 -12.00 35.73 -6.64
CA THR A 53 -10.57 35.66 -6.32
C THR A 53 -10.35 34.82 -5.05
N ILE A 54 -11.10 35.11 -3.98
CA ILE A 54 -11.02 34.34 -2.74
C ILE A 54 -11.36 32.86 -2.98
N LEU A 55 -12.36 32.58 -3.83
CA LEU A 55 -12.74 31.21 -4.18
C LEU A 55 -11.61 30.48 -4.91
N LEU A 56 -10.96 31.17 -5.87
CA LEU A 56 -9.83 30.60 -6.62
C LEU A 56 -8.61 30.36 -5.71
N ASP A 57 -8.28 31.37 -4.87
CA ASP A 57 -7.20 31.21 -3.88
C ASP A 57 -7.45 30.04 -2.92
N ASN A 58 -8.70 29.87 -2.48
CA ASN A 58 -9.09 28.72 -1.63
C ASN A 58 -9.04 27.39 -2.39
N LEU A 59 -9.33 27.37 -3.71
CA LEU A 59 -9.20 26.16 -4.53
C LEU A 59 -7.74 25.76 -4.72
N GLU A 60 -6.82 26.71 -4.81
CA GLU A 60 -5.38 26.46 -4.94
C GLU A 60 -4.71 26.09 -3.61
N HIS A 61 -5.44 26.22 -2.50
CA HIS A 61 -4.89 25.83 -1.19
C HIS A 61 -4.56 24.34 -1.15
N PRO A 62 -3.36 23.92 -0.67
CA PRO A 62 -2.88 22.53 -0.72
C PRO A 62 -3.86 21.50 -0.16
N PHE A 63 -4.58 21.85 0.92
CA PHE A 63 -5.57 20.96 1.50
C PHE A 63 -6.82 20.81 0.63
N SER A 64 -7.26 21.87 -0.04
CA SER A 64 -8.40 21.83 -0.98
C SER A 64 -8.06 20.97 -2.20
N ILE A 65 -6.88 21.15 -2.78
CA ILE A 65 -6.39 20.31 -3.89
C ILE A 65 -6.35 18.84 -3.46
N LEU A 66 -5.80 18.53 -2.29
CA LEU A 66 -5.76 17.16 -1.78
C LEU A 66 -7.16 16.53 -1.65
N LEU A 67 -8.13 17.27 -1.11
CA LEU A 67 -9.51 16.78 -1.01
C LEU A 67 -10.12 16.51 -2.39
N ILE A 68 -9.89 17.41 -3.36
CA ILE A 68 -10.37 17.24 -4.74
C ILE A 68 -9.69 16.03 -5.39
N GLN A 69 -8.38 15.84 -5.21
CA GLN A 69 -7.65 14.65 -5.67
C GLN A 69 -8.25 13.37 -5.12
N ILE A 70 -8.49 13.31 -3.81
CA ILE A 70 -9.11 12.13 -3.17
C ILE A 70 -10.49 11.86 -3.77
N ILE A 71 -11.33 12.88 -3.95
CA ILE A 71 -12.67 12.73 -4.53
C ILE A 71 -12.58 12.18 -5.96
N VAL A 72 -11.77 12.80 -6.81
CA VAL A 72 -11.61 12.40 -8.22
C VAL A 72 -11.06 10.98 -8.32
N VAL A 73 -10.03 10.66 -7.53
CA VAL A 73 -9.43 9.32 -7.50
C VAL A 73 -10.45 8.28 -7.05
N LEU A 74 -11.17 8.51 -5.95
CA LEU A 74 -12.16 7.56 -5.44
C LEU A 74 -13.31 7.32 -6.42
N ILE A 75 -13.78 8.36 -7.10
CA ILE A 75 -14.82 8.23 -8.14
C ILE A 75 -14.30 7.39 -9.32
N ALA A 76 -13.12 7.73 -9.84
CA ALA A 76 -12.52 6.99 -10.96
C ALA A 76 -12.28 5.53 -10.59
N VAL A 77 -11.68 5.26 -9.45
CA VAL A 77 -11.45 3.91 -8.93
C VAL A 77 -12.75 3.12 -8.84
N ARG A 78 -13.83 3.69 -8.31
CA ARG A 78 -15.12 3.01 -8.23
C ARG A 78 -15.69 2.62 -9.59
N ILE A 79 -15.57 3.51 -10.57
CA ILE A 79 -16.03 3.27 -11.94
C ILE A 79 -15.21 2.13 -12.58
N PHE A 80 -13.88 2.25 -12.58
CA PHE A 80 -13.00 1.28 -13.21
C PHE A 80 -13.01 -0.08 -12.50
N ALA A 81 -12.96 -0.11 -11.17
CA ALA A 81 -13.06 -1.37 -10.42
C ALA A 81 -14.39 -2.09 -10.66
N SER A 82 -15.49 -1.36 -10.85
CA SER A 82 -16.79 -1.96 -11.20
C SER A 82 -16.79 -2.51 -12.63
N ALA A 83 -16.22 -1.78 -13.59
CA ALA A 83 -16.10 -2.21 -14.97
C ALA A 83 -15.24 -3.48 -15.10
N PHE A 84 -14.08 -3.52 -14.41
CA PHE A 84 -13.21 -4.69 -14.43
C PHE A 84 -13.84 -5.92 -13.76
N ARG A 85 -14.56 -5.74 -12.66
CA ARG A 85 -15.34 -6.84 -12.05
C ARG A 85 -16.42 -7.37 -12.98
N TYR A 86 -17.07 -6.51 -13.76
CA TYR A 86 -18.07 -6.94 -14.75
C TYR A 86 -17.48 -7.86 -15.82
N ILE A 87 -16.22 -7.65 -16.23
CA ILE A 87 -15.52 -8.52 -17.18
C ILE A 87 -14.78 -9.69 -16.51
N GLY A 88 -15.04 -9.95 -15.22
CA GLY A 88 -14.46 -11.07 -14.47
C GLY A 88 -13.04 -10.87 -13.98
N GLN A 89 -12.52 -9.64 -14.05
CA GLN A 89 -11.19 -9.29 -13.54
C GLN A 89 -11.23 -8.76 -12.09
N PRO A 90 -10.16 -8.92 -11.30
CA PRO A 90 -10.06 -8.32 -9.98
C PRO A 90 -10.22 -6.79 -10.01
N GLY A 91 -10.97 -6.24 -9.05
CA GLY A 91 -11.20 -4.79 -8.96
C GLY A 91 -9.91 -3.96 -8.84
N VAL A 92 -8.87 -4.53 -8.22
CA VAL A 92 -7.55 -3.91 -8.06
C VAL A 92 -6.92 -3.50 -9.40
N ILE A 93 -7.07 -4.33 -10.45
CA ILE A 93 -6.58 -3.99 -11.79
C ILE A 93 -7.30 -2.74 -12.30
N GLY A 94 -8.61 -2.65 -12.09
CA GLY A 94 -9.39 -1.45 -12.43
C GLY A 94 -8.92 -0.21 -11.64
N GLU A 95 -8.52 -0.37 -10.40
CA GLU A 95 -8.02 0.73 -9.55
C GLU A 95 -6.69 1.28 -10.07
N ILE A 96 -5.77 0.40 -10.49
CA ILE A 96 -4.50 0.80 -11.12
C ILE A 96 -4.77 1.48 -12.47
N VAL A 97 -5.64 0.89 -13.30
CA VAL A 97 -6.03 1.46 -14.60
C VAL A 97 -6.68 2.84 -14.42
N ALA A 98 -7.51 3.04 -13.39
CA ALA A 98 -8.04 4.35 -13.05
C ALA A 98 -6.92 5.38 -12.82
N GLY A 99 -5.88 5.00 -12.09
CA GLY A 99 -4.69 5.83 -11.88
C GLY A 99 -3.93 6.12 -13.17
N ILE A 100 -3.73 5.13 -14.03
CA ILE A 100 -3.09 5.32 -15.35
C ILE A 100 -3.89 6.29 -16.24
N VAL A 101 -5.22 6.17 -16.21
CA VAL A 101 -6.13 7.05 -16.96
C VAL A 101 -6.10 8.49 -16.42
N LEU A 102 -6.08 8.66 -15.10
CA LEU A 102 -5.93 9.97 -14.44
C LEU A 102 -4.50 10.51 -14.53
N GLY A 103 -3.53 9.70 -14.87
CA GLY A 103 -2.12 10.02 -14.93
C GLY A 103 -1.68 10.69 -16.23
N PRO A 104 -0.36 10.86 -16.39
CA PRO A 104 0.23 11.48 -17.57
C PRO A 104 -0.02 10.69 -18.86
N SER A 105 -0.34 9.39 -18.73
CA SER A 105 -0.56 8.51 -19.89
C SER A 105 -1.81 8.89 -20.70
N LEU A 106 -2.91 9.30 -20.07
CA LEU A 106 -4.15 9.68 -20.76
C LEU A 106 -4.59 11.10 -20.42
N LEU A 107 -4.93 11.40 -19.16
CA LEU A 107 -5.42 12.74 -18.79
C LEU A 107 -4.36 13.81 -19.07
N GLY A 108 -3.10 13.56 -18.71
CA GLY A 108 -2.00 14.49 -18.95
C GLY A 108 -1.69 14.70 -20.43
N SER A 109 -1.91 13.70 -21.28
CA SER A 109 -1.73 13.82 -22.74
C SER A 109 -2.89 14.54 -23.44
N LEU A 110 -4.14 14.34 -22.97
CA LEU A 110 -5.33 14.93 -23.60
C LEU A 110 -5.67 16.31 -23.03
N TYR A 111 -5.48 16.54 -21.73
CA TYR A 111 -5.83 17.77 -21.02
C TYR A 111 -4.71 18.19 -20.06
N PRO A 112 -3.53 18.63 -20.58
CA PRO A 112 -2.35 18.93 -19.77
C PRO A 112 -2.56 20.03 -18.74
N GLU A 113 -3.36 21.06 -19.04
CA GLU A 113 -3.67 22.15 -18.11
C GLU A 113 -4.48 21.64 -16.90
N PHE A 114 -5.50 20.83 -17.14
CA PHE A 114 -6.31 20.25 -16.08
C PHE A 114 -5.53 19.26 -15.22
N PHE A 115 -4.69 18.43 -15.87
CA PHE A 115 -3.78 17.53 -15.17
C PHE A 115 -2.80 18.30 -14.30
N GLY A 116 -2.17 19.35 -14.84
CA GLY A 116 -1.23 20.20 -14.12
C GLY A 116 -1.86 20.94 -12.94
N PHE A 117 -3.15 21.32 -13.03
CA PHE A 117 -3.89 21.89 -11.92
C PHE A 117 -4.18 20.86 -10.83
N LEU A 118 -4.67 19.68 -11.22
CA LEU A 118 -5.14 18.66 -10.26
C LEU A 118 -4.00 17.86 -9.63
N PHE A 119 -2.97 17.51 -10.41
CA PHE A 119 -1.87 16.65 -9.98
C PHE A 119 -0.52 17.37 -10.05
N GLN A 120 -0.43 18.50 -9.36
CA GLN A 120 0.83 19.25 -9.20
C GLN A 120 1.86 18.36 -8.45
N PRO A 121 3.15 18.41 -8.82
CA PRO A 121 4.19 17.59 -8.18
C PRO A 121 4.22 17.72 -6.64
N ASP A 122 4.10 18.96 -6.13
CA ASP A 122 4.10 19.23 -4.69
C ASP A 122 2.87 18.67 -3.97
N SER A 123 1.71 18.65 -4.63
CA SER A 123 0.48 18.11 -4.05
C SER A 123 0.43 16.58 -4.07
N LEU A 124 1.11 15.94 -5.03
CA LEU A 124 1.23 14.49 -5.11
C LEU A 124 1.93 13.89 -3.89
N THR A 125 2.87 14.61 -3.29
CA THR A 125 3.54 14.17 -2.04
C THR A 125 2.56 13.96 -0.90
N ASN A 126 1.54 14.81 -0.77
CA ASN A 126 0.49 14.65 0.25
C ASN A 126 -0.37 13.41 0.01
N LEU A 127 -0.73 13.15 -1.26
CA LEU A 127 -1.47 11.96 -1.66
C LEU A 127 -0.66 10.69 -1.42
N GLU A 128 0.65 10.74 -1.68
CA GLU A 128 1.59 9.67 -1.40
C GLU A 128 1.65 9.31 0.09
N LEU A 129 1.81 10.31 0.97
CA LEU A 129 1.85 10.08 2.42
C LEU A 129 0.56 9.44 2.94
N ILE A 130 -0.60 9.87 2.45
CA ILE A 130 -1.88 9.25 2.81
C ILE A 130 -1.94 7.79 2.30
N SER A 131 -1.49 7.55 1.09
CA SER A 131 -1.45 6.21 0.49
C SER A 131 -0.51 5.27 1.26
N GLN A 132 0.67 5.74 1.65
CA GLN A 132 1.63 4.98 2.47
C GLN A 132 1.07 4.67 3.87
N LEU A 133 0.40 5.64 4.52
CA LEU A 133 -0.27 5.38 5.80
C LEU A 133 -1.34 4.30 5.66
N GLY A 134 -2.09 4.31 4.57
CA GLY A 134 -3.05 3.27 4.24
C GLY A 134 -2.41 1.90 4.07
N LEU A 135 -1.26 1.83 3.40
CA LEU A 135 -0.49 0.60 3.30
C LEU A 135 0.00 0.08 4.64
N VAL A 136 0.43 0.96 5.55
CA VAL A 136 0.82 0.58 6.91
C VAL A 136 -0.34 -0.10 7.64
N LEU A 137 -1.55 0.46 7.55
CA LEU A 137 -2.75 -0.15 8.12
C LEU A 137 -3.09 -1.49 7.47
N PHE A 138 -3.00 -1.55 6.14
CA PHE A 138 -3.26 -2.78 5.40
C PHE A 138 -2.24 -3.88 5.73
N MET A 139 -0.95 -3.54 5.79
CA MET A 139 0.09 -4.49 6.15
C MET A 139 -0.06 -5.06 7.56
N PHE A 140 -0.57 -4.25 8.49
CA PHE A 140 -0.93 -4.73 9.81
C PHE A 140 -2.07 -5.77 9.76
N VAL A 141 -3.09 -5.55 8.92
CA VAL A 141 -4.18 -6.53 8.71
C VAL A 141 -3.62 -7.84 8.12
N ILE A 142 -2.83 -7.75 7.06
CA ILE A 142 -2.17 -8.93 6.45
C ILE A 142 -1.33 -9.68 7.47
N GLY A 143 -0.55 -8.96 8.30
CA GLY A 143 0.22 -9.60 9.38
C GLY A 143 -0.68 -10.35 10.37
N MET A 144 -1.87 -9.83 10.68
CA MET A 144 -2.85 -10.52 11.52
C MET A 144 -3.45 -11.75 10.84
N GLU A 145 -3.53 -11.83 9.53
CA GLU A 145 -4.05 -13.01 8.80
C GLU A 145 -3.12 -14.22 8.87
N VAL A 146 -1.83 -14.02 9.16
CA VAL A 146 -0.85 -15.12 9.26
C VAL A 146 -1.21 -16.07 10.38
N ASP A 147 -1.62 -17.28 10.03
CA ASP A 147 -1.92 -18.36 10.99
C ASP A 147 -0.84 -19.46 10.98
N PHE A 148 0.02 -19.45 12.00
CA PHE A 148 1.05 -20.46 12.19
C PHE A 148 0.48 -21.86 12.52
N GLY A 149 -0.81 -21.96 12.88
CA GLY A 149 -1.47 -23.25 13.16
C GLY A 149 -1.67 -24.10 11.91
N VAL A 150 -1.97 -23.47 10.80
CA VAL A 150 -2.18 -24.12 9.49
C VAL A 150 -0.86 -24.71 8.95
N LEU A 151 0.27 -24.10 9.28
CA LEU A 151 1.60 -24.49 8.82
C LEU A 151 2.09 -25.82 9.46
N LYS A 152 1.53 -26.26 10.61
CA LYS A 152 2.11 -27.39 11.37
C LYS A 152 1.94 -28.77 10.72
N ASN A 153 0.91 -28.99 9.92
CA ASN A 153 0.54 -30.35 9.48
C ASN A 153 1.26 -30.85 8.22
N LYS A 154 1.85 -29.96 7.40
CA LYS A 154 2.60 -30.28 6.16
C LYS A 154 3.79 -29.32 5.99
N ILE A 155 4.54 -29.11 7.06
CA ILE A 155 5.56 -28.06 7.12
C ILE A 155 6.67 -28.26 6.09
N ASN A 156 7.09 -29.49 5.87
CA ASN A 156 8.21 -29.80 4.96
C ASN A 156 7.80 -29.56 3.50
N GLU A 157 6.63 -30.07 3.09
CA GLU A 157 6.11 -29.87 1.73
C GLU A 157 5.86 -28.39 1.45
N THR A 158 5.24 -27.70 2.40
CA THR A 158 4.96 -26.25 2.33
C THR A 158 6.24 -25.44 2.20
N LEU A 159 7.28 -25.74 2.99
CA LEU A 159 8.55 -25.03 2.94
C LEU A 159 9.25 -25.23 1.57
N VAL A 160 9.30 -26.46 1.07
CA VAL A 160 9.96 -26.78 -0.19
C VAL A 160 9.27 -26.06 -1.36
N ILE A 161 7.93 -26.10 -1.42
CA ILE A 161 7.16 -25.45 -2.48
C ILE A 161 7.30 -23.94 -2.42
N SER A 162 7.15 -23.33 -1.24
CA SER A 162 7.27 -21.89 -1.03
C SER A 162 8.67 -21.39 -1.40
N HIS A 163 9.72 -22.00 -0.84
CA HIS A 163 11.08 -21.55 -1.11
C HIS A 163 11.50 -21.76 -2.56
N ALA A 164 11.09 -22.85 -3.21
CA ALA A 164 11.30 -23.01 -4.65
C ALA A 164 10.55 -21.94 -5.45
N GLY A 165 9.32 -21.60 -5.05
CA GLY A 165 8.52 -20.53 -5.62
C GLY A 165 9.10 -19.12 -5.43
N ILE A 166 10.02 -18.93 -4.47
CA ILE A 166 10.78 -17.68 -4.30
C ILE A 166 12.12 -17.76 -5.03
N LEU A 167 12.94 -18.77 -4.72
CA LEU A 167 14.33 -18.83 -5.14
C LEU A 167 14.49 -18.98 -6.66
N VAL A 168 13.62 -19.77 -7.32
CA VAL A 168 13.71 -20.00 -8.77
C VAL A 168 13.41 -18.71 -9.55
N PRO A 169 12.26 -18.03 -9.39
CA PRO A 169 12.01 -16.77 -10.11
C PRO A 169 12.95 -15.64 -9.66
N PHE A 170 13.40 -15.61 -8.41
CA PHE A 170 14.40 -14.66 -7.93
C PHE A 170 15.71 -14.80 -8.69
N PHE A 171 16.25 -16.02 -8.79
CA PHE A 171 17.46 -16.31 -9.53
C PHE A 171 17.32 -15.98 -11.01
N LEU A 172 16.21 -16.39 -11.64
CA LEU A 172 15.95 -16.11 -13.05
C LEU A 172 15.77 -14.61 -13.30
N GLY A 173 15.15 -13.87 -12.39
CA GLY A 173 15.04 -12.41 -12.45
C GLY A 173 16.40 -11.72 -12.35
N MET A 174 17.25 -12.15 -11.42
CA MET A 174 18.63 -11.66 -11.32
C MET A 174 19.42 -11.99 -12.61
N LEU A 175 19.23 -13.16 -13.19
CA LEU A 175 19.88 -13.55 -14.44
C LEU A 175 19.37 -12.69 -15.61
N ALA A 176 18.07 -12.44 -15.71
CA ALA A 176 17.49 -11.54 -16.71
C ALA A 176 18.04 -10.11 -16.59
N SER A 177 18.40 -9.68 -15.38
CA SER A 177 18.97 -8.35 -15.17
C SER A 177 20.28 -8.10 -15.92
N TYR A 178 21.06 -9.13 -16.26
CA TYR A 178 22.27 -8.97 -17.08
C TYR A 178 21.98 -8.40 -18.48
N TRP A 179 20.81 -8.73 -19.06
CA TRP A 179 20.43 -8.21 -20.38
C TRP A 179 19.72 -6.86 -20.34
N VAL A 180 19.23 -6.47 -19.16
CA VAL A 180 18.38 -5.28 -19.02
C VAL A 180 19.16 -4.12 -18.38
N TYR A 181 20.18 -4.44 -17.56
CA TYR A 181 20.86 -3.45 -16.74
C TYR A 181 21.65 -2.41 -17.54
N GLU A 182 22.49 -2.84 -18.50
CA GLU A 182 23.39 -1.94 -19.23
C GLU A 182 22.62 -0.87 -20.03
N GLU A 183 21.45 -1.22 -20.54
CA GLU A 183 20.69 -0.35 -21.44
C GLU A 183 19.63 0.48 -20.69
N TYR A 184 19.04 -0.07 -19.62
CA TYR A 184 17.86 0.53 -19.01
C TYR A 184 18.08 0.98 -17.56
N ALA A 185 19.13 0.59 -16.88
CA ALA A 185 19.37 1.04 -15.52
C ALA A 185 19.85 2.50 -15.47
N SER A 186 19.52 3.21 -14.39
CA SER A 186 20.08 4.54 -14.14
C SER A 186 21.59 4.45 -13.94
N GLN A 187 22.35 5.41 -14.47
CA GLN A 187 23.81 5.48 -14.31
C GLN A 187 24.27 5.51 -12.86
N GLN A 188 23.40 5.88 -11.93
CA GLN A 188 23.68 5.96 -10.50
C GLN A 188 23.34 4.67 -9.75
N THR A 189 22.61 3.74 -10.37
CA THR A 189 22.17 2.50 -9.74
C THR A 189 23.18 1.39 -9.94
N ALA A 190 23.70 0.82 -8.85
CA ALA A 190 24.59 -0.34 -8.94
C ALA A 190 23.83 -1.59 -9.41
N PHE A 191 24.53 -2.52 -10.10
CA PHE A 191 23.95 -3.75 -10.61
C PHE A 191 23.27 -4.60 -9.53
N LEU A 192 23.90 -4.75 -8.37
CA LEU A 192 23.39 -5.62 -7.32
C LEU A 192 22.00 -5.18 -6.80
N PRO A 193 21.76 -3.93 -6.39
CA PRO A 193 20.42 -3.47 -6.01
C PRO A 193 19.39 -3.66 -7.13
N PHE A 194 19.73 -3.31 -8.36
CA PHE A 194 18.85 -3.48 -9.52
C PHE A 194 18.44 -4.94 -9.72
N ALA A 195 19.41 -5.85 -9.76
CA ALA A 195 19.16 -7.28 -9.93
C ALA A 195 18.34 -7.88 -8.76
N LEU A 196 18.61 -7.44 -7.52
CA LEU A 196 17.85 -7.87 -6.36
C LEU A 196 16.39 -7.41 -6.43
N PHE A 197 16.12 -6.17 -6.87
CA PHE A 197 14.75 -5.68 -7.03
C PHE A 197 13.99 -6.36 -8.17
N ILE A 198 14.63 -6.63 -9.30
CA ILE A 198 14.04 -7.46 -10.36
C ILE A 198 13.76 -8.87 -9.84
N GLY A 199 14.71 -9.49 -9.13
CA GLY A 199 14.54 -10.83 -8.57
C GLY A 199 13.39 -10.91 -7.57
N ILE A 200 13.32 -9.98 -6.62
CA ILE A 200 12.25 -10.01 -5.60
C ILE A 200 10.87 -9.74 -6.21
N SER A 201 10.74 -8.81 -7.16
CA SER A 201 9.47 -8.52 -7.82
C SER A 201 8.89 -9.74 -8.52
N MET A 202 9.74 -10.59 -9.11
CA MET A 202 9.30 -11.83 -9.75
C MET A 202 8.94 -12.96 -8.79
N SER A 203 9.34 -12.83 -7.52
CA SER A 203 9.26 -13.93 -6.54
C SER A 203 8.02 -13.89 -5.66
N ILE A 204 7.37 -12.74 -5.55
CA ILE A 204 6.25 -12.55 -4.61
C ILE A 204 4.98 -13.22 -5.13
N THR A 205 4.24 -13.90 -4.23
CA THR A 205 2.88 -14.40 -4.47
C THR A 205 1.87 -13.50 -3.77
N ALA A 206 0.75 -13.21 -4.41
CA ALA A 206 -0.32 -12.44 -3.76
C ALA A 206 -1.24 -13.36 -2.94
N PHE A 207 -0.87 -13.67 -1.68
CA PHE A 207 -1.62 -14.57 -0.81
C PHE A 207 -3.12 -14.22 -0.70
N PRO A 208 -3.55 -12.95 -0.47
CA PRO A 208 -4.97 -12.64 -0.33
C PRO A 208 -5.78 -12.95 -1.61
N VAL A 209 -5.20 -12.65 -2.78
CA VAL A 209 -5.83 -12.92 -4.08
C VAL A 209 -5.93 -14.42 -4.32
N LEU A 210 -4.86 -15.16 -4.04
CA LEU A 210 -4.81 -16.62 -4.15
C LEU A 210 -5.81 -17.29 -3.22
N ALA A 211 -5.89 -16.87 -1.96
CA ALA A 211 -6.82 -17.41 -0.98
C ALA A 211 -8.27 -17.23 -1.46
N ARG A 212 -8.59 -16.07 -2.02
CA ARG A 212 -9.91 -15.79 -2.61
C ARG A 212 -10.20 -16.69 -3.81
N ILE A 213 -9.25 -16.87 -4.74
CA ILE A 213 -9.42 -17.78 -5.88
C ILE A 213 -9.71 -19.21 -5.39
N ILE A 214 -8.97 -19.70 -4.40
CA ILE A 214 -9.16 -21.03 -3.83
C ILE A 214 -10.55 -21.16 -3.18
N GLN A 215 -11.02 -20.11 -2.50
CA GLN A 215 -12.35 -20.07 -1.90
C GLN A 215 -13.46 -20.08 -2.98
N GLU A 216 -13.37 -19.22 -3.99
CA GLU A 216 -14.33 -19.14 -5.10
C GLU A 216 -14.40 -20.44 -5.92
N ARG A 217 -13.27 -21.16 -6.03
CA ARG A 217 -13.18 -22.47 -6.71
C ARG A 217 -13.56 -23.64 -5.80
N ASN A 218 -14.03 -23.41 -4.57
CA ASN A 218 -14.37 -24.44 -3.58
C ASN A 218 -13.23 -25.45 -3.34
N MET A 219 -11.99 -24.97 -3.28
CA MET A 219 -10.78 -25.77 -3.07
C MET A 219 -10.24 -25.70 -1.65
N THR A 220 -10.80 -24.90 -0.76
CA THR A 220 -10.34 -24.67 0.63
C THR A 220 -10.21 -25.95 1.47
N ARG A 221 -11.02 -26.97 1.15
CA ARG A 221 -10.99 -28.29 1.85
C ARG A 221 -10.27 -29.38 1.06
N LYS A 222 -9.82 -29.10 -0.16
CA LYS A 222 -9.08 -30.07 -0.97
C LYS A 222 -7.61 -30.08 -0.56
N PRO A 223 -6.92 -31.26 -0.56
CA PRO A 223 -5.49 -31.33 -0.19
C PRO A 223 -4.61 -30.35 -0.94
N VAL A 224 -4.83 -30.17 -2.25
CA VAL A 224 -4.13 -29.22 -3.10
C VAL A 224 -4.36 -27.77 -2.64
N GLY A 225 -5.62 -27.40 -2.33
CA GLY A 225 -5.95 -26.06 -1.85
C GLY A 225 -5.33 -25.75 -0.50
N ILE A 226 -5.36 -26.71 0.45
CA ILE A 226 -4.75 -26.58 1.77
C ILE A 226 -3.24 -26.38 1.64
N LEU A 227 -2.56 -27.22 0.82
CA LEU A 227 -1.13 -27.14 0.60
C LEU A 227 -0.73 -25.81 -0.08
N THR A 228 -1.50 -25.37 -1.07
CA THR A 228 -1.25 -24.11 -1.76
C THR A 228 -1.42 -22.91 -0.83
N ILE A 229 -2.50 -22.85 -0.03
CA ILE A 229 -2.72 -21.78 0.95
C ILE A 229 -1.57 -21.73 1.97
N ALA A 230 -1.16 -22.87 2.50
CA ALA A 230 -0.06 -22.95 3.46
C ALA A 230 1.27 -22.50 2.83
N SER A 231 1.54 -22.92 1.59
CA SER A 231 2.75 -22.52 0.86
C SER A 231 2.76 -21.03 0.56
N ALA A 232 1.63 -20.45 0.16
CA ALA A 232 1.53 -19.01 -0.12
C ALA A 232 1.62 -18.16 1.15
N ALA A 233 1.06 -18.61 2.28
CA ALA A 233 1.21 -17.92 3.55
C ALA A 233 2.68 -17.90 4.03
N ASN A 234 3.42 -19.01 3.82
CA ASN A 234 4.85 -19.05 4.10
C ASN A 234 5.67 -18.20 3.12
N ASP A 235 5.26 -18.18 1.84
CA ASP A 235 5.84 -17.36 0.78
C ASP A 235 5.77 -15.86 1.16
N ASP A 236 4.62 -15.38 1.61
CA ASP A 236 4.41 -14.01 2.05
C ASP A 236 5.40 -13.61 3.17
N VAL A 237 5.49 -14.40 4.24
CA VAL A 237 6.42 -14.10 5.35
C VAL A 237 7.87 -14.07 4.87
N THR A 238 8.26 -15.06 4.06
CA THR A 238 9.63 -15.17 3.54
C THR A 238 9.96 -14.04 2.57
N ALA A 239 9.02 -13.69 1.68
CA ALA A 239 9.17 -12.60 0.72
C ALA A 239 9.35 -11.24 1.43
N TRP A 240 8.61 -10.98 2.51
CA TRP A 240 8.78 -9.77 3.32
C TRP A 240 10.15 -9.70 4.00
N CYS A 241 10.60 -10.81 4.58
CA CYS A 241 11.95 -10.87 5.16
C CYS A 241 13.02 -10.64 4.09
N LEU A 242 12.85 -11.26 2.91
CA LEU A 242 13.79 -11.08 1.80
C LEU A 242 13.77 -9.64 1.26
N LEU A 243 12.58 -9.05 1.11
CA LEU A 243 12.45 -7.64 0.69
C LEU A 243 13.15 -6.70 1.67
N ALA A 244 13.01 -6.92 2.97
CA ALA A 244 13.70 -6.14 4.00
C ALA A 244 15.23 -6.24 3.83
N VAL A 245 15.76 -7.42 3.53
CA VAL A 245 17.19 -7.64 3.25
C VAL A 245 17.60 -6.91 1.97
N VAL A 246 16.81 -6.98 0.91
CA VAL A 246 17.06 -6.28 -0.37
C VAL A 246 17.11 -4.76 -0.15
N ILE A 247 16.17 -4.21 0.60
CA ILE A 247 16.14 -2.78 0.95
C ILE A 247 17.40 -2.40 1.77
N ALA A 248 17.75 -3.23 2.76
CA ALA A 248 18.93 -3.00 3.59
C ALA A 248 20.21 -2.95 2.76
N ILE A 249 20.41 -3.89 1.83
CA ILE A 249 21.57 -3.92 0.91
C ILE A 249 21.56 -2.67 0.02
N THR A 250 20.41 -2.27 -0.48
CA THR A 250 20.26 -1.11 -1.36
C THR A 250 20.60 0.20 -0.66
N LYS A 251 20.03 0.44 0.53
CA LYS A 251 20.24 1.67 1.30
C LYS A 251 21.66 1.78 1.90
N ALA A 252 22.26 0.66 2.25
CA ALA A 252 23.58 0.66 2.92
C ALA A 252 24.76 1.03 2.01
N GLY A 253 24.62 0.87 0.68
CA GLY A 253 25.67 1.17 -0.30
C GLY A 253 26.95 0.31 -0.18
N THR A 254 27.14 -0.38 0.94
CA THR A 254 28.26 -1.26 1.22
C THR A 254 27.78 -2.56 1.87
N LEU A 255 28.48 -3.67 1.59
CA LEU A 255 28.15 -4.97 2.21
C LEU A 255 28.25 -4.95 3.73
N GLY A 256 29.21 -4.17 4.28
CA GLY A 256 29.37 -4.03 5.73
C GLY A 256 28.18 -3.31 6.37
N GLY A 257 27.70 -2.20 5.78
CA GLY A 257 26.52 -1.49 6.24
C GLY A 257 25.28 -2.36 6.18
N ALA A 258 25.10 -3.10 5.08
CA ALA A 258 23.97 -4.04 4.91
C ALA A 258 23.97 -5.13 6.01
N LEU A 259 25.15 -5.65 6.39
CA LEU A 259 25.25 -6.67 7.44
C LEU A 259 24.72 -6.15 8.79
N TYR A 260 25.07 -4.90 9.16
CA TYR A 260 24.54 -4.29 10.40
C TYR A 260 23.02 -4.14 10.36
N THR A 261 22.46 -3.66 9.24
CA THR A 261 21.00 -3.51 9.09
C THR A 261 20.29 -4.87 9.14
N VAL A 262 20.85 -5.88 8.49
CA VAL A 262 20.32 -7.26 8.54
C VAL A 262 20.39 -7.83 9.96
N LEU A 263 21.49 -7.64 10.65
CA LEU A 263 21.64 -8.08 12.06
C LEU A 263 20.61 -7.38 12.96
N LEU A 264 20.45 -6.07 12.83
CA LEU A 264 19.45 -5.31 13.58
C LEU A 264 18.02 -5.74 13.24
N THR A 265 17.76 -6.13 11.98
CA THR A 265 16.49 -6.71 11.57
C THR A 265 16.19 -8.02 12.33
N PHE A 266 17.16 -8.91 12.44
CA PHE A 266 17.00 -10.14 13.22
C PHE A 266 16.79 -9.87 14.71
N VAL A 267 17.53 -8.90 15.28
CA VAL A 267 17.33 -8.45 16.67
C VAL A 267 15.92 -7.90 16.84
N TYR A 268 15.45 -7.05 15.93
CA TYR A 268 14.09 -6.53 15.95
C TYR A 268 13.04 -7.65 15.90
N ILE A 269 13.17 -8.61 14.98
CA ILE A 269 12.26 -9.76 14.88
C ILE A 269 12.29 -10.55 16.19
N ALA A 270 13.46 -10.81 16.76
CA ALA A 270 13.58 -11.52 18.03
C ALA A 270 12.87 -10.77 19.17
N VAL A 271 13.04 -9.44 19.27
CA VAL A 271 12.33 -8.60 20.24
C VAL A 271 10.81 -8.69 20.06
N MET A 272 10.32 -8.64 18.81
CA MET A 272 8.89 -8.75 18.52
C MET A 272 8.31 -10.11 18.98
N PHE A 273 9.02 -11.21 18.77
CA PHE A 273 8.54 -12.53 19.17
C PHE A 273 8.75 -12.85 20.65
N VAL A 274 9.88 -12.43 21.24
CA VAL A 274 10.28 -12.81 22.62
C VAL A 274 9.72 -11.85 23.66
N VAL A 275 9.58 -10.56 23.32
CA VAL A 275 9.14 -9.53 24.26
C VAL A 275 7.73 -9.06 23.94
N VAL A 276 7.50 -8.54 22.72
CA VAL A 276 6.23 -7.89 22.36
C VAL A 276 5.08 -8.90 22.30
N ARG A 277 5.26 -10.03 21.63
CA ARG A 277 4.22 -11.07 21.51
C ARG A 277 3.71 -11.61 22.86
N PRO A 278 4.57 -12.06 23.80
CA PRO A 278 4.07 -12.52 25.11
C PRO A 278 3.44 -11.40 25.94
N PHE A 279 3.95 -10.18 25.84
CA PHE A 279 3.35 -9.02 26.49
C PHE A 279 1.95 -8.75 25.97
N LEU A 280 1.76 -8.68 24.65
CA LEU A 280 0.45 -8.52 24.01
C LEU A 280 -0.50 -9.67 24.34
N LYS A 281 0.00 -10.92 24.40
CA LYS A 281 -0.79 -12.08 24.79
C LYS A 281 -1.30 -11.94 26.23
N LYS A 282 -0.46 -11.49 27.17
CA LYS A 282 -0.85 -11.25 28.56
C LYS A 282 -1.91 -10.15 28.69
N ILE A 283 -1.77 -9.04 27.94
CA ILE A 283 -2.79 -7.99 27.91
C ILE A 283 -4.08 -8.50 27.26
N GLY A 284 -3.97 -9.20 26.13
CA GLY A 284 -5.12 -9.76 25.41
C GLY A 284 -5.98 -10.69 26.29
N THR A 285 -5.38 -11.49 27.19
CA THR A 285 -6.12 -12.33 28.14
C THR A 285 -6.88 -11.52 29.20
N LEU A 286 -6.35 -10.38 29.61
CA LEU A 286 -7.03 -9.49 30.56
C LEU A 286 -8.29 -8.83 29.98
N TYR A 287 -8.33 -8.67 28.65
CA TYR A 287 -9.45 -8.01 27.95
C TYR A 287 -10.37 -9.00 27.21
N SER A 288 -10.02 -10.29 27.11
CA SER A 288 -10.80 -11.30 26.37
C SER A 288 -12.19 -11.59 26.99
N ASN A 289 -12.39 -11.27 28.26
CA ASN A 289 -13.65 -11.51 29.00
C ASN A 289 -14.68 -10.35 28.85
N LYS A 290 -14.37 -9.32 28.07
CA LYS A 290 -15.29 -8.18 27.86
C LYS A 290 -15.85 -8.24 26.44
N GLU A 291 -17.16 -8.29 26.31
CA GLU A 291 -17.89 -8.27 25.03
C GLU A 291 -17.64 -7.01 24.20
N VAL A 292 -17.09 -5.96 24.79
CA VAL A 292 -16.77 -4.69 24.11
C VAL A 292 -15.29 -4.40 24.26
N ILE A 293 -14.58 -4.37 23.13
CA ILE A 293 -13.18 -3.94 23.07
C ILE A 293 -13.10 -2.47 23.50
N ASN A 294 -12.37 -2.20 24.58
CA ASN A 294 -12.18 -0.85 25.11
C ASN A 294 -11.37 0.00 24.12
N LYS A 295 -11.82 1.23 23.87
CA LYS A 295 -11.12 2.21 23.02
C LYS A 295 -9.65 2.40 23.42
N THR A 296 -9.34 2.37 24.72
CA THR A 296 -7.98 2.46 25.25
C THR A 296 -7.08 1.31 24.74
N PHE A 297 -7.63 0.10 24.63
CA PHE A 297 -6.86 -1.04 24.14
C PHE A 297 -6.64 -0.96 22.62
N VAL A 298 -7.64 -0.52 21.88
CA VAL A 298 -7.48 -0.24 20.43
C VAL A 298 -6.40 0.81 20.20
N SER A 299 -6.43 1.92 20.96
CA SER A 299 -5.42 2.98 20.91
C SER A 299 -4.01 2.45 21.21
N PHE A 300 -3.88 1.57 22.20
CA PHE A 300 -2.62 0.92 22.53
C PHE A 300 -2.07 0.07 21.39
N ILE A 301 -2.94 -0.67 20.68
CA ILE A 301 -2.53 -1.46 19.53
C ILE A 301 -2.06 -0.59 18.37
N PHE A 302 -2.78 0.49 18.08
CA PHE A 302 -2.32 1.47 17.10
C PHE A 302 -0.97 2.08 17.49
N LEU A 303 -0.73 2.33 18.78
CA LEU A 303 0.57 2.77 19.24
C LEU A 303 1.67 1.73 18.96
N VAL A 304 1.41 0.45 19.25
CA VAL A 304 2.34 -0.65 18.93
C VAL A 304 2.62 -0.72 17.44
N LEU A 305 1.58 -0.61 16.60
CA LEU A 305 1.71 -0.57 15.14
C LEU A 305 2.62 0.56 14.68
N ILE A 306 2.33 1.80 15.11
CA ILE A 306 3.08 2.98 14.67
C ILE A 306 4.53 2.95 15.19
N VAL A 307 4.74 2.55 16.45
CA VAL A 307 6.09 2.39 17.02
C VAL A 307 6.88 1.33 16.25
N SER A 308 6.25 0.20 15.92
CA SER A 308 6.86 -0.88 15.14
C SER A 308 7.24 -0.39 13.74
N ALA A 309 6.33 0.29 13.04
CA ALA A 309 6.57 0.88 11.74
C ALA A 309 7.71 1.94 11.78
N ALA A 310 7.69 2.81 12.78
CA ALA A 310 8.72 3.85 12.96
C ALA A 310 10.11 3.24 13.24
N ILE A 311 10.20 2.20 14.08
CA ILE A 311 11.47 1.52 14.35
C ILE A 311 12.05 0.95 13.06
N THR A 312 11.25 0.25 12.26
CA THR A 312 11.75 -0.36 11.02
C THR A 312 12.10 0.68 9.95
N GLU A 313 11.38 1.79 9.88
CA GLU A 313 11.74 2.91 9.01
C GLU A 313 13.09 3.52 9.40
N ILE A 314 13.30 3.76 10.70
CA ILE A 314 14.57 4.28 11.25
C ILE A 314 15.73 3.29 11.02
N LEU A 315 15.46 1.98 11.12
CA LEU A 315 16.44 0.93 10.80
C LEU A 315 16.78 0.84 9.30
N GLY A 316 16.03 1.54 8.45
CA GLY A 316 16.21 1.54 7.01
C GLY A 316 15.57 0.35 6.28
N ILE A 317 14.67 -0.42 6.94
CA ILE A 317 14.04 -1.62 6.39
C ILE A 317 12.73 -1.32 5.67
N HIS A 318 12.07 -0.24 6.00
CA HIS A 318 10.75 0.24 5.59
C HIS A 318 9.63 0.01 6.62
N ALA A 319 8.78 1.02 6.82
CA ALA A 319 7.67 1.02 7.79
C ALA A 319 6.68 -0.14 7.58
N LEU A 320 6.48 -0.57 6.35
CA LEU A 320 5.54 -1.65 5.99
C LEU A 320 5.93 -2.99 6.62
N PHE A 321 7.23 -3.28 6.72
CA PHE A 321 7.71 -4.49 7.40
C PHE A 321 7.39 -4.44 8.89
N GLY A 322 7.56 -3.28 9.52
CA GLY A 322 7.20 -3.07 10.93
C GLY A 322 5.70 -3.23 11.19
N ALA A 323 4.88 -2.70 10.30
CA ALA A 323 3.43 -2.86 10.34
C ALA A 323 3.00 -4.32 10.21
N PHE A 324 3.56 -5.04 9.23
CA PHE A 324 3.34 -6.47 9.05
C PHE A 324 3.73 -7.27 10.30
N MET A 325 4.92 -7.05 10.84
CA MET A 325 5.39 -7.72 12.05
C MET A 325 4.54 -7.41 13.28
N ALA A 326 4.05 -6.17 13.42
CA ALA A 326 3.10 -5.81 14.47
C ALA A 326 1.82 -6.65 14.36
N GLY A 327 1.31 -6.87 13.14
CA GLY A 327 0.17 -7.76 12.89
C GLY A 327 0.45 -9.21 13.24
N VAL A 328 1.61 -9.74 12.82
CA VAL A 328 2.04 -11.15 13.05
C VAL A 328 2.13 -11.50 14.53
N VAL A 329 2.57 -10.57 15.37
CA VAL A 329 2.70 -10.80 16.82
C VAL A 329 1.41 -10.59 17.60
N MET A 330 0.32 -10.17 16.95
CA MET A 330 -0.97 -10.00 17.62
C MET A 330 -1.50 -11.31 18.22
N PRO A 331 -2.17 -11.23 19.39
CA PRO A 331 -2.74 -12.43 20.03
C PRO A 331 -3.76 -13.12 19.13
N SER A 332 -3.67 -14.44 19.05
CA SER A 332 -4.60 -15.28 18.27
C SER A 332 -5.98 -15.49 18.92
N ASN A 333 -6.31 -14.76 19.98
CA ASN A 333 -7.64 -14.82 20.60
C ASN A 333 -8.70 -14.38 19.60
N PHE A 334 -9.49 -15.32 19.11
CA PHE A 334 -10.40 -15.18 17.98
C PHE A 334 -11.32 -13.97 18.05
N GLY A 335 -11.84 -13.61 19.22
CA GLY A 335 -12.74 -12.45 19.37
C GLY A 335 -12.03 -11.12 19.15
N PHE A 336 -10.84 -10.95 19.73
CA PHE A 336 -10.08 -9.71 19.64
C PHE A 336 -9.53 -9.47 18.23
N ARG A 337 -8.88 -10.48 17.64
CA ARG A 337 -8.30 -10.42 16.31
C ARG A 337 -9.36 -10.08 15.26
N LYS A 338 -10.51 -10.76 15.31
CA LYS A 338 -11.63 -10.53 14.39
C LYS A 338 -12.13 -9.08 14.46
N VAL A 339 -12.36 -8.55 15.66
CA VAL A 339 -12.87 -7.16 15.81
C VAL A 339 -11.83 -6.13 15.37
N MET A 340 -10.53 -6.37 15.61
CA MET A 340 -9.47 -5.46 15.12
C MET A 340 -9.37 -5.49 13.61
N MET A 341 -9.42 -6.69 13.01
CA MET A 341 -9.44 -6.83 11.56
C MET A 341 -10.63 -6.09 10.95
N GLU A 342 -11.86 -6.37 11.40
CA GLU A 342 -13.06 -5.70 10.90
C GLU A 342 -12.98 -4.16 10.99
N LYS A 343 -12.42 -3.61 12.08
CA LYS A 343 -12.31 -2.14 12.25
C LYS A 343 -11.25 -1.48 11.37
N VAL A 344 -10.16 -2.15 11.09
CA VAL A 344 -9.03 -1.59 10.34
C VAL A 344 -9.15 -1.93 8.84
N GLU A 345 -9.58 -3.14 8.54
CA GLU A 345 -9.68 -3.67 7.19
C GLU A 345 -10.64 -2.86 6.32
N ASP A 346 -11.84 -2.55 6.82
CA ASP A 346 -12.82 -1.77 6.05
C ASP A 346 -12.27 -0.41 5.63
N ILE A 347 -11.61 0.31 6.56
CA ILE A 347 -11.04 1.63 6.27
C ILE A 347 -9.83 1.49 5.32
N ALA A 348 -8.98 0.49 5.56
CA ALA A 348 -7.81 0.24 4.73
C ALA A 348 -8.22 -0.14 3.30
N LEU A 349 -9.16 -1.10 3.14
CA LEU A 349 -9.57 -1.62 1.83
C LEU A 349 -10.50 -0.67 1.05
N VAL A 350 -11.36 0.09 1.73
CA VAL A 350 -12.40 0.90 1.06
C VAL A 350 -11.90 2.30 0.73
N PHE A 351 -10.99 2.84 1.53
CA PHE A 351 -10.54 4.22 1.39
C PHE A 351 -9.06 4.31 0.99
N PHE A 352 -8.16 3.75 1.78
CA PHE A 352 -6.73 3.98 1.60
C PHE A 352 -6.11 3.17 0.45
N LEU A 353 -6.45 1.89 0.36
CA LEU A 353 -5.86 1.00 -0.63
C LEU A 353 -6.19 1.42 -2.08
N PRO A 354 -7.44 1.83 -2.40
CA PRO A 354 -7.75 2.41 -3.69
C PRO A 354 -6.93 3.66 -4.03
N LEU A 355 -6.62 4.50 -3.04
CA LEU A 355 -5.75 5.67 -3.24
C LEU A 355 -4.31 5.23 -3.59
N PHE A 356 -3.79 4.20 -2.92
CA PHE A 356 -2.47 3.64 -3.22
C PHE A 356 -2.39 3.07 -4.63
N PHE A 357 -3.38 2.27 -5.05
CA PHE A 357 -3.38 1.69 -6.40
C PHE A 357 -3.50 2.75 -7.48
N ALA A 358 -4.38 3.72 -7.29
CA ALA A 358 -4.50 4.84 -8.21
C ALA A 358 -3.23 5.69 -8.23
N PHE A 359 -2.59 5.93 -7.08
CA PHE A 359 -1.32 6.65 -7.01
C PHE A 359 -0.20 5.91 -7.76
N THR A 360 -0.12 4.59 -7.62
CA THR A 360 0.79 3.76 -8.42
C THR A 360 0.50 3.91 -9.91
N GLY A 361 -0.78 3.88 -10.30
CA GLY A 361 -1.20 4.12 -11.68
C GLY A 361 -0.84 5.52 -12.17
N LEU A 362 -1.00 6.57 -11.36
CA LEU A 362 -0.60 7.94 -11.67
C LEU A 362 0.90 8.08 -11.99
N ARG A 363 1.73 7.27 -11.36
CA ARG A 363 3.18 7.21 -11.63
C ARG A 363 3.53 6.36 -12.87
N THR A 364 2.57 5.60 -13.38
CA THR A 364 2.78 4.67 -14.49
C THR A 364 2.58 5.37 -15.84
N GLN A 365 3.68 5.59 -16.57
CA GLN A 365 3.67 6.22 -17.88
C GLN A 365 3.84 5.17 -19.00
N ILE A 366 2.72 4.62 -19.49
CA ILE A 366 2.74 3.57 -20.53
C ILE A 366 3.47 4.04 -21.79
N GLY A 367 3.39 5.32 -22.13
CA GLY A 367 4.09 5.92 -23.27
C GLY A 367 5.62 5.80 -23.24
N LEU A 368 6.22 5.39 -22.11
CA LEU A 368 7.65 5.11 -22.00
C LEU A 368 8.03 3.81 -22.73
N ILE A 369 7.08 2.91 -22.95
CA ILE A 369 7.32 1.68 -23.75
C ILE A 369 7.02 2.01 -25.21
N ASN A 370 7.89 2.76 -25.84
CA ASN A 370 7.71 3.30 -27.19
C ASN A 370 8.56 2.60 -28.28
N THR A 371 9.40 1.66 -27.89
CA THR A 371 10.28 0.94 -28.82
C THR A 371 10.01 -0.57 -28.80
N PRO A 372 10.24 -1.29 -29.94
CA PRO A 372 10.09 -2.73 -29.98
C PRO A 372 11.00 -3.47 -28.99
N GLU A 373 12.19 -2.92 -28.69
CA GLU A 373 13.16 -3.49 -27.77
C GLU A 373 12.58 -3.53 -26.34
N LEU A 374 11.91 -2.46 -25.90
CA LEU A 374 11.24 -2.42 -24.59
C LEU A 374 10.08 -3.42 -24.49
N TRP A 375 9.35 -3.65 -25.60
CA TRP A 375 8.33 -4.71 -25.65
C TRP A 375 8.96 -6.11 -25.60
N CYS A 376 10.13 -6.32 -26.20
CA CYS A 376 10.88 -7.57 -26.07
C CYS A 376 11.33 -7.79 -24.61
N VAL A 377 11.83 -6.74 -23.93
CA VAL A 377 12.17 -6.78 -22.49
C VAL A 377 10.94 -7.10 -21.66
N CYS A 378 9.81 -6.48 -21.94
CA CYS A 378 8.55 -6.75 -21.27
C CYS A 378 8.16 -8.24 -21.38
N LEU A 379 8.18 -8.78 -22.61
CA LEU A 379 7.87 -10.19 -22.86
C LEU A 379 8.88 -11.13 -22.17
N LEU A 380 10.17 -10.78 -22.19
CA LEU A 380 11.21 -11.53 -21.49
C LEU A 380 10.92 -11.59 -19.98
N LEU A 381 10.69 -10.44 -19.34
CA LEU A 381 10.46 -10.38 -17.90
C LEU A 381 9.17 -11.09 -17.51
N ILE A 382 8.07 -10.95 -18.27
CA ILE A 382 6.83 -11.70 -18.06
C ILE A 382 7.09 -13.22 -18.18
N THR A 383 7.81 -13.64 -19.21
CA THR A 383 8.11 -15.06 -19.42
C THR A 383 8.95 -15.63 -18.29
N VAL A 384 10.00 -14.94 -17.90
CA VAL A 384 10.87 -15.32 -16.77
C VAL A 384 10.07 -15.42 -15.48
N ALA A 385 9.22 -14.45 -15.23
CA ALA A 385 8.37 -14.40 -14.04
C ALA A 385 7.39 -15.58 -13.97
N VAL A 386 6.67 -15.84 -15.07
CA VAL A 386 5.68 -16.93 -15.15
C VAL A 386 6.38 -18.29 -15.12
N VAL A 387 7.38 -18.51 -15.97
CA VAL A 387 8.09 -19.80 -16.04
C VAL A 387 8.82 -20.10 -14.73
N GLY A 388 9.46 -19.10 -14.14
CA GLY A 388 10.18 -19.25 -12.87
C GLY A 388 9.24 -19.64 -11.73
N LYS A 389 8.15 -18.91 -11.55
CA LYS A 389 7.20 -19.14 -10.46
C LYS A 389 6.40 -20.42 -10.66
N PHE A 390 5.75 -20.56 -11.81
CA PHE A 390 4.99 -21.77 -12.16
C PHE A 390 5.88 -23.01 -12.16
N GLY A 391 7.01 -22.96 -12.86
CA GLY A 391 7.93 -24.10 -12.99
C GLY A 391 8.56 -24.49 -11.65
N GLY A 392 9.05 -23.50 -10.88
CA GLY A 392 9.63 -23.72 -9.57
C GLY A 392 8.65 -24.42 -8.60
N CYS A 393 7.43 -23.89 -8.49
CA CYS A 393 6.40 -24.48 -7.63
C CYS A 393 5.92 -25.84 -8.14
N ALA A 394 5.74 -26.03 -9.46
CA ALA A 394 5.27 -27.28 -10.01
C ALA A 394 6.30 -28.40 -9.83
N VAL A 395 7.57 -28.14 -10.12
CA VAL A 395 8.66 -29.11 -9.93
C VAL A 395 8.83 -29.45 -8.44
N ALA A 396 8.85 -28.42 -7.57
CA ALA A 396 8.93 -28.63 -6.14
C ALA A 396 7.78 -29.48 -5.58
N SER A 397 6.54 -29.20 -6.02
CA SER A 397 5.36 -29.98 -5.63
C SER A 397 5.47 -31.43 -6.08
N ARG A 398 6.01 -31.67 -7.26
CA ARG A 398 6.26 -33.03 -7.76
C ARG A 398 7.31 -33.75 -6.93
N LEU A 399 8.38 -33.08 -6.55
CA LEU A 399 9.47 -33.64 -5.75
C LEU A 399 9.02 -34.02 -4.33
N VAL A 400 8.06 -33.30 -3.74
CA VAL A 400 7.48 -33.64 -2.43
C VAL A 400 6.39 -34.71 -2.50
N GLY A 401 6.11 -35.27 -3.71
CA GLY A 401 5.25 -36.44 -3.88
C GLY A 401 3.85 -36.17 -4.41
N GLU A 402 3.51 -34.95 -4.76
CA GLU A 402 2.20 -34.64 -5.36
C GLU A 402 2.09 -35.16 -6.79
N SER A 403 0.87 -35.42 -7.28
CA SER A 403 0.65 -35.84 -8.67
C SER A 403 1.01 -34.70 -9.66
N TRP A 404 1.37 -35.03 -10.91
CA TRP A 404 1.62 -33.98 -11.92
C TRP A 404 0.44 -33.02 -12.10
N LYS A 405 -0.79 -33.54 -12.05
CA LYS A 405 -1.99 -32.71 -12.12
C LYS A 405 -2.08 -31.70 -10.97
N ASP A 406 -1.82 -32.18 -9.76
CA ASP A 406 -1.84 -31.34 -8.57
C ASP A 406 -0.66 -30.36 -8.56
N SER A 407 0.52 -30.82 -8.98
CA SER A 407 1.72 -29.98 -9.11
C SER A 407 1.53 -28.79 -10.09
N PHE A 408 0.93 -29.04 -11.25
CA PHE A 408 0.59 -27.95 -12.20
C PHE A 408 -0.49 -27.04 -11.62
N THR A 409 -1.46 -27.57 -10.91
CA THR A 409 -2.48 -26.76 -10.22
C THR A 409 -1.84 -25.84 -9.16
N ILE A 410 -0.94 -26.38 -8.34
CA ILE A 410 -0.20 -25.61 -7.33
C ILE A 410 0.66 -24.53 -8.02
N GLY A 411 1.41 -24.91 -9.06
CA GLY A 411 2.24 -23.96 -9.82
C GLY A 411 1.42 -22.79 -10.40
N THR A 412 0.25 -23.09 -10.98
CA THR A 412 -0.64 -22.07 -11.54
C THR A 412 -1.17 -21.15 -10.44
N LEU A 413 -1.63 -21.71 -9.33
CA LEU A 413 -2.15 -20.95 -8.21
C LEU A 413 -1.07 -20.08 -7.55
N MET A 414 0.13 -20.62 -7.33
CA MET A 414 1.27 -19.89 -6.75
C MET A 414 1.79 -18.78 -7.68
N ASN A 415 1.49 -18.80 -8.96
CA ASN A 415 1.80 -17.71 -9.89
C ASN A 415 0.78 -16.55 -9.84
N THR A 416 -0.07 -16.51 -8.81
CA THR A 416 -0.98 -15.38 -8.58
C THR A 416 -0.20 -14.17 -8.11
N ARG A 417 -0.30 -13.08 -8.87
CA ARG A 417 0.39 -11.81 -8.64
C ARG A 417 -0.57 -10.73 -8.16
N GLY A 418 -0.05 -9.62 -7.65
CA GLY A 418 -0.92 -8.51 -7.23
C GLY A 418 -0.26 -7.54 -6.23
N LEU A 419 -1.04 -7.10 -5.23
CA LEU A 419 -0.72 -6.03 -4.32
C LEU A 419 0.70 -6.07 -3.74
N MET A 420 1.16 -7.22 -3.29
CA MET A 420 2.46 -7.35 -2.62
C MET A 420 3.64 -7.07 -3.55
N GLU A 421 3.52 -7.50 -4.80
CA GLU A 421 4.49 -7.17 -5.85
C GLU A 421 4.48 -5.67 -6.15
N LEU A 422 3.30 -5.03 -6.25
CA LEU A 422 3.19 -3.59 -6.43
C LEU A 422 3.86 -2.79 -5.30
N VAL A 423 3.73 -3.24 -4.06
CA VAL A 423 4.42 -2.61 -2.94
C VAL A 423 5.94 -2.69 -3.12
N ALA A 424 6.48 -3.86 -3.45
CA ALA A 424 7.90 -4.02 -3.69
C ALA A 424 8.39 -3.16 -4.86
N LEU A 425 7.61 -3.08 -5.95
CA LEU A 425 7.91 -2.22 -7.10
C LEU A 425 7.94 -0.74 -6.75
N ASN A 426 6.95 -0.26 -5.98
CA ASN A 426 6.93 1.13 -5.54
C ASN A 426 8.13 1.46 -4.65
N ILE A 427 8.49 0.59 -3.71
CA ILE A 427 9.71 0.77 -2.89
C ILE A 427 10.95 0.85 -3.78
N GLY A 428 11.10 -0.04 -4.77
CA GLY A 428 12.22 -0.02 -5.70
C GLY A 428 12.28 1.26 -6.54
N TYR A 429 11.12 1.78 -6.92
CA TYR A 429 10.98 3.05 -7.63
C TYR A 429 11.33 4.25 -6.76
N GLU A 430 10.82 4.31 -5.52
CA GLU A 430 11.09 5.37 -4.53
C GLU A 430 12.56 5.43 -4.13
N LEU A 431 13.22 4.27 -4.06
CA LEU A 431 14.67 4.19 -3.81
C LEU A 431 15.51 4.56 -5.04
N GLY A 432 14.90 4.87 -6.19
CA GLY A 432 15.58 5.20 -7.42
C GLY A 432 16.33 4.03 -8.08
N VAL A 433 16.03 2.79 -7.64
CA VAL A 433 16.67 1.56 -8.18
C VAL A 433 16.00 1.12 -9.47
N LEU A 434 14.68 1.20 -9.54
CA LEU A 434 13.91 0.87 -10.72
C LEU A 434 13.63 2.13 -11.54
N PRO A 435 14.20 2.27 -12.76
CA PRO A 435 13.88 3.38 -13.63
C PRO A 435 12.42 3.32 -14.10
N PRO A 436 11.83 4.46 -14.50
CA PRO A 436 10.41 4.52 -14.87
C PRO A 436 9.97 3.51 -15.92
N SER A 437 10.79 3.27 -16.95
CA SER A 437 10.50 2.29 -18.03
C SER A 437 10.39 0.85 -17.49
N ILE A 438 11.35 0.44 -16.66
CA ILE A 438 11.36 -0.90 -16.06
C ILE A 438 10.21 -1.03 -15.02
N PHE A 439 9.94 0.01 -14.26
CA PHE A 439 8.80 0.05 -13.34
C PHE A 439 7.47 -0.22 -14.09
N VAL A 440 7.25 0.46 -15.24
CA VAL A 440 6.06 0.25 -16.07
C VAL A 440 5.99 -1.18 -16.60
N ILE A 441 7.11 -1.71 -17.10
CA ILE A 441 7.19 -3.08 -17.62
C ILE A 441 6.82 -4.10 -16.52
N LEU A 442 7.33 -3.92 -15.31
CA LEU A 442 7.04 -4.81 -14.18
C LEU A 442 5.57 -4.68 -13.71
N ILE A 443 4.98 -3.48 -13.76
CA ILE A 443 3.54 -3.31 -13.52
C ILE A 443 2.69 -4.04 -14.57
N LEU A 444 3.10 -4.05 -15.84
CA LEU A 444 2.39 -4.79 -16.88
C LEU A 444 2.54 -6.31 -16.73
N SER A 445 3.51 -6.78 -15.95
CA SER A 445 3.71 -8.21 -15.65
C SER A 445 2.82 -8.76 -14.54
N LEU A 446 2.10 -7.89 -13.83
CA LEU A 446 1.13 -8.23 -12.79
C LEU A 446 -0.17 -8.79 -13.37
#